data_2e3c8a5461130371de237dbd3873f364
#
_entry.id   2e3c8a5461130371de237dbd3873f364
#
_cell.length_a   1.000
_cell.length_b   1.000
_cell.length_c   1.000
_cell.angle_alpha   90.00
_cell.angle_beta   90.00
_cell.angle_gamma   90.00
#
_symmetry.space_group_name_H-M   'P 1'
#
loop_
_entity.id
_entity.type
_entity.pdbx_description
1 polymer ?
#
loop_
_entity_poly.entity_id
_entity_poly.type
_entity_poly.pdbx_seq_one_letter_code
_entity_poly.pdbx_strand_id
1 'polypeptide(L)'
;MSSALDHAVIDKLAAEIDDELIGMRRDLHRHPDLAGDERLTSALVAERLRAAGLAVVTGVDGHGVVAVLDGAGEGPTVAYRADMDAVDDELCDCAFASQVPGAAHLCGHDLHTAIRVGIALVLARLRKQLNGRVVFVFQPAEET
;
A
#
# COMPACT_ATOMS: atom_id res chain seq x y z
N MET A 1 -18.19 24.09 7.94
CA MET A 1 -17.58 24.20 6.60
C MET A 1 -16.33 23.33 6.62
N SER A 2 -16.30 22.23 5.86
CA SER A 2 -15.08 21.40 5.74
C SER A 2 -14.03 22.23 5.02
N SER A 3 -12.95 22.61 5.70
CA SER A 3 -11.78 23.19 5.05
C SER A 3 -11.18 22.10 4.16
N ALA A 4 -11.10 22.37 2.86
CA ALA A 4 -10.38 21.49 1.95
C ALA A 4 -8.94 21.31 2.47
N LEU A 5 -8.40 20.08 2.33
CA LEU A 5 -7.01 19.84 2.67
C LEU A 5 -6.11 20.75 1.81
N ASP A 6 -5.11 21.36 2.44
CA ASP A 6 -4.15 22.19 1.71
C ASP A 6 -3.21 21.28 0.90
N HIS A 7 -3.22 21.43 -0.41
CA HIS A 7 -2.36 20.67 -1.33
C HIS A 7 -0.88 20.84 -1.01
N ALA A 8 -0.44 22.03 -0.61
CA ALA A 8 0.96 22.26 -0.24
C ALA A 8 1.39 21.45 1.00
N VAL A 9 0.46 21.22 1.92
CA VAL A 9 0.72 20.35 3.08
C VAL A 9 0.81 18.89 2.66
N ILE A 10 -0.06 18.44 1.76
CA ILE A 10 -0.01 17.08 1.20
C ILE A 10 1.30 16.85 0.47
N ASP A 11 1.68 17.76 -0.42
CA ASP A 11 2.93 17.67 -1.21
C ASP A 11 4.16 17.60 -0.31
N LYS A 12 4.19 18.42 0.76
CA LYS A 12 5.27 18.37 1.75
C LYS A 12 5.34 17.03 2.45
N LEU A 13 4.20 16.52 2.94
CA LEU A 13 4.17 15.23 3.64
C LEU A 13 4.53 14.06 2.71
N ALA A 14 4.14 14.11 1.44
CA ALA A 14 4.52 13.12 0.44
C ALA A 14 6.03 13.15 0.20
N ALA A 15 6.62 14.34 0.03
CA ALA A 15 8.07 14.49 -0.17
C ALA A 15 8.89 13.98 1.03
N GLU A 16 8.37 14.07 2.25
CA GLU A 16 9.05 13.57 3.45
C GLU A 16 9.18 12.04 3.50
N ILE A 17 8.33 11.31 2.76
CA ILE A 17 8.30 9.83 2.73
C ILE A 17 8.70 9.26 1.36
N ASP A 18 9.11 10.08 0.41
CA ASP A 18 9.38 9.67 -0.97
C ASP A 18 10.50 8.60 -1.05
N ASP A 19 11.63 8.84 -0.41
CA ASP A 19 12.74 7.88 -0.36
C ASP A 19 12.33 6.55 0.31
N GLU A 20 11.49 6.60 1.34
CA GLU A 20 10.95 5.41 2.02
C GLU A 20 10.07 4.59 1.06
N LEU A 21 9.19 5.26 0.31
CA LEU A 21 8.29 4.60 -0.64
C LEU A 21 9.03 4.03 -1.84
N ILE A 22 10.02 4.75 -2.36
CA ILE A 22 10.91 4.26 -3.42
C ILE A 22 11.66 3.00 -2.93
N GLY A 23 12.19 3.05 -1.72
CA GLY A 23 12.86 1.91 -1.08
C GLY A 23 11.93 0.70 -0.94
N MET A 24 10.73 0.91 -0.40
CA MET A 24 9.69 -0.11 -0.27
C MET A 24 9.32 -0.73 -1.62
N ARG A 25 9.05 0.09 -2.64
CA ARG A 25 8.72 -0.38 -3.98
C ARG A 25 9.82 -1.26 -4.57
N ARG A 26 11.09 -0.84 -4.44
CA ARG A 26 12.24 -1.59 -4.95
C ARG A 26 12.45 -2.91 -4.19
N ASP A 27 12.12 -2.92 -2.91
CA ASP A 27 12.20 -4.13 -2.07
C ASP A 27 11.13 -5.15 -2.47
N LEU A 28 9.89 -4.71 -2.65
CA LEU A 28 8.81 -5.53 -3.20
C LEU A 28 9.18 -6.09 -4.58
N HIS A 29 9.79 -5.27 -5.45
CA HIS A 29 10.21 -5.69 -6.78
C HIS A 29 11.31 -6.75 -6.77
N ARG A 30 12.22 -6.70 -5.77
CA ARG A 30 13.26 -7.72 -5.58
C ARG A 30 12.74 -9.02 -4.97
N HIS A 31 11.69 -8.94 -4.16
CA HIS A 31 11.14 -10.05 -3.40
C HIS A 31 9.64 -10.23 -3.69
N PRO A 32 9.27 -10.46 -4.96
CA PRO A 32 7.87 -10.60 -5.33
C PRO A 32 7.28 -11.90 -4.76
N ASP A 33 6.04 -11.82 -4.33
CA ASP A 33 5.23 -12.97 -3.96
C ASP A 33 4.24 -13.28 -5.11
N LEU A 34 4.15 -14.54 -5.52
CA LEU A 34 3.16 -14.97 -6.53
C LEU A 34 1.74 -14.95 -5.98
N ALA A 35 0.77 -14.93 -6.89
CA ALA A 35 -0.66 -14.99 -6.59
C ALA A 35 -1.00 -16.14 -5.63
N GLY A 36 -1.64 -15.83 -4.51
CA GLY A 36 -2.01 -16.76 -3.45
C GLY A 36 -0.89 -17.09 -2.45
N ASP A 37 0.31 -16.51 -2.58
CA ASP A 37 1.43 -16.70 -1.64
C ASP A 37 2.05 -15.35 -1.16
N GLU A 38 1.26 -14.27 -1.14
CA GLU A 38 1.69 -12.88 -0.86
C GLU A 38 2.02 -12.66 0.63
N ARG A 39 2.74 -13.59 1.25
CA ARG A 39 3.02 -13.58 2.69
C ARG A 39 3.95 -12.44 3.11
N LEU A 40 5.02 -12.22 2.37
CA LEU A 40 5.99 -11.18 2.70
C LEU A 40 5.42 -9.80 2.41
N THR A 41 4.77 -9.63 1.27
CA THR A 41 4.09 -8.40 0.87
C THR A 41 3.00 -8.02 1.87
N SER A 42 2.14 -8.97 2.24
CA SER A 42 1.06 -8.79 3.23
C SER A 42 1.62 -8.38 4.60
N ALA A 43 2.68 -9.05 5.07
CA ALA A 43 3.31 -8.74 6.35
C ALA A 43 3.90 -7.33 6.37
N LEU A 44 4.64 -6.94 5.31
CA LEU A 44 5.23 -5.61 5.15
C LEU A 44 4.15 -4.52 5.15
N VAL A 45 3.10 -4.69 4.36
CA VAL A 45 1.97 -3.75 4.30
C VAL A 45 1.32 -3.60 5.67
N ALA A 46 0.99 -4.71 6.32
CA ALA A 46 0.33 -4.70 7.63
C ALA A 46 1.18 -4.02 8.71
N GLU A 47 2.48 -4.25 8.72
CA GLU A 47 3.43 -3.59 9.64
C GLU A 47 3.42 -2.08 9.46
N ARG A 48 3.56 -1.60 8.21
CA ARG A 48 3.58 -0.17 7.89
C ARG A 48 2.30 0.55 8.29
N LEU A 49 1.16 -0.06 7.99
CA LEU A 49 -0.15 0.52 8.31
C LEU A 49 -0.43 0.54 9.83
N ARG A 50 -0.04 -0.51 10.56
CA ARG A 50 -0.13 -0.54 12.02
C ARG A 50 0.76 0.52 12.67
N ALA A 51 2.00 0.67 12.20
CA ALA A 51 2.93 1.69 12.67
C ALA A 51 2.38 3.12 12.49
N ALA A 52 1.60 3.35 11.42
CA ALA A 52 0.90 4.61 11.17
C ALA A 52 -0.40 4.77 12.00
N GLY A 53 -0.76 3.79 12.83
CA GLY A 53 -1.90 3.84 13.73
C GLY A 53 -3.25 3.54 13.06
N LEU A 54 -3.27 2.81 11.96
CA LEU A 54 -4.51 2.29 11.37
C LEU A 54 -4.96 1.01 12.08
N ALA A 55 -6.27 0.76 12.06
CA ALA A 55 -6.82 -0.54 12.44
C ALA A 55 -6.62 -1.52 11.27
N VAL A 56 -5.87 -2.60 11.48
CA VAL A 56 -5.44 -3.50 10.39
C VAL A 56 -5.91 -4.93 10.66
N VAL A 57 -6.60 -5.51 9.69
CA VAL A 57 -6.98 -6.92 9.61
C VAL A 57 -6.16 -7.58 8.50
N THR A 58 -5.60 -8.75 8.78
CA THR A 58 -4.84 -9.58 7.82
C THR A 58 -5.53 -10.92 7.63
N GLY A 59 -5.16 -11.65 6.59
CA GLY A 59 -5.73 -12.97 6.30
C GLY A 59 -7.11 -12.89 5.63
N VAL A 60 -7.44 -11.76 5.03
CA VAL A 60 -8.67 -11.60 4.25
C VAL A 60 -8.45 -12.28 2.91
N ASP A 61 -9.27 -13.28 2.60
CA ASP A 61 -9.14 -14.08 1.38
C ASP A 61 -7.68 -14.57 1.15
N GLY A 62 -7.13 -15.27 2.13
CA GLY A 62 -5.76 -15.77 2.14
C GLY A 62 -4.76 -14.76 2.71
N HIS A 63 -4.14 -13.92 1.90
CA HIS A 63 -3.10 -12.97 2.31
C HIS A 63 -3.54 -11.50 2.26
N GLY A 64 -4.80 -11.23 1.96
CA GLY A 64 -5.32 -9.86 1.88
C GLY A 64 -5.20 -9.08 3.19
N VAL A 65 -5.00 -7.77 3.04
CA VAL A 65 -4.91 -6.81 4.15
C VAL A 65 -5.99 -5.75 3.99
N VAL A 66 -6.75 -5.51 5.05
CA VAL A 66 -7.70 -4.40 5.11
C VAL A 66 -7.29 -3.48 6.25
N ALA A 67 -7.16 -2.20 5.96
CA ALA A 67 -6.85 -1.20 6.98
C ALA A 67 -7.88 -0.07 6.98
N VAL A 68 -8.20 0.41 8.17
CA VAL A 68 -9.20 1.46 8.35
C VAL A 68 -8.58 2.67 9.03
N LEU A 69 -8.78 3.83 8.43
CA LEU A 69 -8.45 5.12 8.97
C LEU A 69 -9.74 5.90 9.24
N ASP A 70 -10.08 6.07 10.51
CA ASP A 70 -11.18 6.95 10.90
C ASP A 70 -10.68 8.40 11.00
N GLY A 71 -11.39 9.32 10.38
CA GLY A 71 -11.17 10.76 10.53
C GLY A 71 -11.70 11.29 11.87
N ALA A 72 -11.62 12.61 12.07
CA ALA A 72 -12.03 13.27 13.32
C ALA A 72 -13.52 13.57 13.38
N GLY A 73 -14.22 13.61 12.24
CA GLY A 73 -15.63 13.95 12.14
C GLY A 73 -16.43 12.97 11.31
N GLU A 74 -17.75 13.11 11.34
CA GLU A 74 -18.66 12.34 10.49
C GLU A 74 -18.44 12.67 9.01
N GLY A 75 -18.62 11.67 8.15
CA GLY A 75 -18.48 11.82 6.71
C GLY A 75 -18.60 10.48 5.97
N PRO A 76 -18.39 10.50 4.66
CA PRO A 76 -18.48 9.29 3.84
C PRO A 76 -17.39 8.28 4.17
N THR A 77 -17.63 7.02 3.80
CA THR A 77 -16.60 5.99 3.73
C THR A 77 -16.11 5.88 2.29
N VAL A 78 -14.80 5.98 2.09
CA VAL A 78 -14.14 5.80 0.79
C VAL A 78 -13.25 4.57 0.87
N ALA A 79 -13.36 3.68 -0.11
CA ALA A 79 -12.46 2.53 -0.23
C ALA A 79 -11.41 2.77 -1.31
N TYR A 80 -10.18 2.31 -1.03
CA TYR A 80 -9.03 2.43 -1.92
C TYR A 80 -8.33 1.07 -2.05
N ARG A 81 -8.32 0.51 -3.27
CA ARG A 81 -7.79 -0.83 -3.55
C ARG A 81 -6.39 -0.77 -4.15
N ALA A 82 -5.55 -1.74 -3.80
CA ALA A 82 -4.30 -2.09 -4.46
C ALA A 82 -4.18 -3.60 -4.59
N ASP A 83 -3.51 -4.05 -5.62
CA ASP A 83 -3.15 -5.44 -5.84
C ASP A 83 -1.75 -5.70 -5.28
N MET A 84 -1.44 -6.94 -4.88
CA MET A 84 -0.17 -7.26 -4.21
C MET A 84 0.67 -8.30 -4.93
N ASP A 85 0.04 -9.17 -5.73
CA ASP A 85 0.66 -10.33 -6.34
C ASP A 85 1.59 -9.99 -7.50
N ALA A 86 2.55 -10.87 -7.74
CA ALA A 86 3.43 -10.91 -8.88
C ALA A 86 3.00 -12.02 -9.84
N VAL A 87 3.51 -11.98 -11.07
CA VAL A 87 3.29 -12.99 -12.09
C VAL A 87 4.47 -13.97 -12.18
N ASP A 88 4.19 -15.17 -12.69
CA ASP A 88 5.20 -16.20 -13.00
C ASP A 88 5.96 -15.81 -14.28
N ASP A 89 7.02 -15.03 -14.13
CA ASP A 89 7.89 -14.59 -15.22
C ASP A 89 9.29 -14.22 -14.69
N GLU A 90 10.26 -14.07 -15.60
CA GLU A 90 11.68 -13.87 -15.24
C GLU A 90 12.28 -12.54 -15.76
N LEU A 91 11.50 -11.66 -16.35
CA LEU A 91 12.04 -10.56 -17.14
C LEU A 91 12.10 -9.20 -16.44
N CYS A 92 13.24 -8.90 -15.81
CA CYS A 92 13.67 -7.50 -15.62
C CYS A 92 15.20 -7.44 -15.60
N ASP A 93 15.80 -6.72 -16.54
CA ASP A 93 17.22 -6.32 -16.50
C ASP A 93 17.32 -4.92 -15.88
N CYS A 94 17.18 -4.84 -14.57
CA CYS A 94 17.25 -3.58 -13.83
C CYS A 94 18.02 -3.75 -12.51
N ALA A 95 18.52 -2.65 -11.96
CA ALA A 95 19.30 -2.64 -10.71
C ALA A 95 18.56 -3.19 -9.47
N PHE A 96 17.26 -3.37 -9.55
CA PHE A 96 16.38 -3.93 -8.53
C PHE A 96 15.53 -5.09 -9.05
N ALA A 97 16.05 -5.83 -10.05
CA ALA A 97 15.44 -7.04 -10.59
C ALA A 97 15.05 -8.05 -9.49
N SER A 98 14.05 -8.86 -9.79
CA SER A 98 13.60 -9.93 -8.88
C SER A 98 14.77 -10.84 -8.49
N GLN A 99 14.83 -11.20 -7.22
CA GLN A 99 15.75 -12.19 -6.66
C GLN A 99 15.05 -13.53 -6.41
N VAL A 100 13.77 -13.63 -6.80
CA VAL A 100 12.94 -14.83 -6.67
C VAL A 100 12.77 -15.44 -8.05
N PRO A 101 13.39 -16.62 -8.33
CA PRO A 101 13.22 -17.28 -9.62
C PRO A 101 11.75 -17.56 -9.93
N GLY A 102 11.31 -17.26 -11.15
CA GLY A 102 9.94 -17.50 -11.61
C GLY A 102 8.92 -16.54 -11.02
N ALA A 103 9.32 -15.39 -10.47
CA ALA A 103 8.38 -14.39 -10.00
C ALA A 103 8.86 -12.97 -10.34
N ALA A 104 8.00 -12.15 -10.92
CA ALA A 104 8.32 -10.77 -11.25
C ALA A 104 7.09 -9.83 -11.20
N HIS A 105 7.28 -8.60 -10.74
CA HIS A 105 6.26 -7.56 -10.80
C HIS A 105 6.25 -6.87 -12.16
N LEU A 106 5.62 -7.49 -13.17
CA LEU A 106 5.49 -6.94 -14.51
C LEU A 106 4.24 -6.05 -14.67
N CYS A 107 3.17 -6.34 -13.92
CA CYS A 107 1.92 -5.56 -13.94
C CYS A 107 1.98 -4.29 -13.06
N GLY A 108 3.05 -4.10 -12.28
CA GLY A 108 3.25 -2.92 -11.45
C GLY A 108 2.51 -2.94 -10.11
N HIS A 109 2.12 -4.11 -9.59
CA HIS A 109 1.45 -4.23 -8.30
C HIS A 109 2.33 -3.83 -7.12
N ASP A 110 3.65 -3.91 -7.24
CA ASP A 110 4.61 -3.31 -6.31
C ASP A 110 4.47 -1.78 -6.21
N LEU A 111 4.22 -1.11 -7.34
CA LEU A 111 3.89 0.31 -7.40
C LEU A 111 2.52 0.60 -6.78
N HIS A 112 1.50 -0.20 -7.12
CA HIS A 112 0.15 -0.06 -6.54
C HIS A 112 0.22 -0.15 -5.01
N THR A 113 0.90 -1.16 -4.49
CA THR A 113 1.09 -1.38 -3.06
C THR A 113 1.82 -0.21 -2.40
N ALA A 114 2.98 0.21 -2.94
CA ALA A 114 3.76 1.31 -2.37
C ALA A 114 2.98 2.64 -2.36
N ILE A 115 2.31 2.97 -3.46
CA ILE A 115 1.49 4.19 -3.56
C ILE A 115 0.36 4.17 -2.52
N ARG A 116 -0.35 3.04 -2.34
CA ARG A 116 -1.46 2.95 -1.37
C ARG A 116 -0.99 3.03 0.07
N VAL A 117 0.15 2.43 0.39
CA VAL A 117 0.79 2.63 1.70
C VAL A 117 1.14 4.09 1.88
N GLY A 118 1.77 4.75 0.90
CA GLY A 118 2.11 6.17 0.96
C GLY A 118 0.89 7.07 1.23
N ILE A 119 -0.21 6.84 0.51
CA ILE A 119 -1.47 7.56 0.74
C ILE A 119 -1.96 7.36 2.18
N ALA A 120 -1.91 6.12 2.69
CA ALA A 120 -2.33 5.81 4.05
C ALA A 120 -1.46 6.54 5.10
N LEU A 121 -0.13 6.59 4.89
CA LEU A 121 0.81 7.29 5.77
C LEU A 121 0.55 8.81 5.81
N VAL A 122 0.34 9.43 4.64
CA VAL A 122 0.02 10.87 4.55
C VAL A 122 -1.33 11.17 5.21
N LEU A 123 -2.36 10.40 4.89
CA LEU A 123 -3.70 10.61 5.46
C LEU A 123 -3.74 10.35 6.97
N ALA A 124 -2.95 9.41 7.49
CA ALA A 124 -2.81 9.17 8.92
C ALA A 124 -2.30 10.42 9.67
N ARG A 125 -1.33 11.14 9.08
CA ARG A 125 -0.81 12.41 9.63
C ARG A 125 -1.87 13.54 9.58
N LEU A 126 -2.78 13.46 8.61
CA LEU A 126 -3.86 14.44 8.42
C LEU A 126 -5.19 14.03 9.08
N ARG A 127 -5.21 12.92 9.83
CA ARG A 127 -6.41 12.32 10.45
C ARG A 127 -7.35 13.34 11.11
N LYS A 128 -6.78 14.32 11.84
CA LYS A 128 -7.57 15.34 12.54
C LYS A 128 -8.28 16.34 11.62
N GLN A 129 -7.90 16.38 10.35
CA GLN A 129 -8.48 17.24 9.31
C GLN A 129 -9.43 16.48 8.38
N LEU A 130 -9.49 15.13 8.52
CA LEU A 130 -10.37 14.28 7.72
C LEU A 130 -11.73 14.14 8.39
N ASN A 131 -12.78 14.12 7.55
CA ASN A 131 -14.12 13.71 7.95
C ASN A 131 -14.48 12.40 7.26
N GLY A 132 -15.13 11.50 8.00
CA GLY A 132 -15.49 10.18 7.50
C GLY A 132 -14.37 9.14 7.69
N ARG A 133 -14.32 8.17 6.80
CA ARG A 133 -13.48 6.98 6.92
C ARG A 133 -12.82 6.66 5.60
N VAL A 134 -11.55 6.21 5.65
CA VAL A 134 -10.87 5.61 4.49
C VAL A 134 -10.57 4.15 4.80
N VAL A 135 -10.97 3.26 3.88
CA VAL A 135 -10.70 1.83 3.93
C VAL A 135 -9.68 1.50 2.84
N PHE A 136 -8.53 1.00 3.23
CA PHE A 136 -7.51 0.52 2.31
C PHE A 136 -7.64 -0.99 2.16
N VAL A 137 -7.76 -1.46 0.93
CA VAL A 137 -7.89 -2.89 0.60
C VAL A 137 -6.68 -3.28 -0.23
N PHE A 138 -5.86 -4.18 0.30
CA PHE A 138 -4.75 -4.78 -0.41
C PHE A 138 -5.17 -6.20 -0.79
N GLN A 139 -5.44 -6.36 -2.08
CA GLN A 139 -6.01 -7.57 -2.64
C GLN A 139 -4.92 -8.56 -3.02
N PRO A 140 -5.03 -9.84 -2.59
CA PRO A 140 -4.19 -10.92 -3.09
C PRO A 140 -4.75 -11.49 -4.39
N ALA A 141 -3.94 -12.25 -5.12
CA ALA A 141 -4.34 -13.12 -6.23
C ALA A 141 -5.21 -12.43 -7.30
N GLU A 142 -4.80 -11.25 -7.75
CA GLU A 142 -5.51 -10.52 -8.81
C GLU A 142 -5.29 -11.16 -10.18
N GLU A 143 -4.10 -11.75 -10.39
CA GLU A 143 -3.66 -12.35 -11.66
C GLU A 143 -4.13 -13.81 -11.87
N THR A 144 -5.09 -14.32 -11.06
CA THR A 144 -5.61 -15.71 -11.17
C THR A 144 -7.06 -15.80 -11.61
#